data_6954ebd6efdfe54bfbbd4f5e29dd0c7c
#
_entry.id   6954ebd6efdfe54bfbbd4f5e29dd0c7c
#
_cell.length_a   1.000
_cell.length_b   1.000
_cell.length_c   1.000
_cell.angle_alpha   90.00
_cell.angle_beta   90.00
_cell.angle_gamma   90.00
#
_symmetry.space_group_name_H-M   'P 1'
#
loop_
_entity.id
_entity.type
_entity.pdbx_description
1 polymer ?
#
loop_
_entity_poly.entity_id
_entity_poly.type
_entity_poly.pdbx_seq_one_letter_code
_entity_poly.pdbx_strand_id
1 'polypeptide(L)'
;MRHNKAINHLGRKSGHRKALLANMATSLILHKRITTTVAKAKALKSYVEPLVTKSKEDTTHSRRTVFSYLKNKEAVKELFGVISAKVADRPGGY
;
A
#
# COMPACT_ATOMS: atom_id res chain seq x y z
N MET A 1 -21.46 22.44 -0.15
CA MET A 1 -21.30 20.99 -0.37
C MET A 1 -20.04 20.65 -1.13
N ARG A 2 -19.34 19.68 -0.67
CA ARG A 2 -18.13 19.25 -1.36
C ARG A 2 -18.47 18.38 -2.54
N HIS A 3 -17.85 18.66 -3.65
CA HIS A 3 -18.11 17.91 -4.87
C HIS A 3 -16.92 17.07 -5.31
N ASN A 4 -15.78 17.29 -4.73
CA ASN A 4 -14.56 16.63 -5.14
C ASN A 4 -14.13 15.57 -4.13
N LYS A 5 -14.94 14.56 -4.00
CA LYS A 5 -14.64 13.47 -3.08
C LYS A 5 -13.74 12.43 -3.72
N ALA A 6 -12.70 12.88 -4.39
CA ALA A 6 -11.74 11.99 -5.01
C ALA A 6 -10.98 11.17 -3.95
N ILE A 7 -10.88 11.68 -2.74
CA ILE A 7 -10.19 11.02 -1.65
C ILE A 7 -11.18 10.50 -0.63
N ASN A 8 -11.07 9.22 -0.30
CA ASN A 8 -11.88 8.60 0.73
C ASN A 8 -11.22 8.81 2.09
N HIS A 9 -11.81 9.66 2.90
CA HIS A 9 -11.25 10.03 4.20
C HIS A 9 -11.50 9.02 5.29
N LEU A 10 -12.40 8.09 5.08
CA LEU A 10 -12.73 7.06 6.08
C LEU A 10 -13.16 7.65 7.43
N GLY A 11 -13.70 8.87 7.42
CA GLY A 11 -14.14 9.56 8.63
C GLY A 11 -13.00 10.01 9.53
N ARG A 12 -11.78 10.11 9.01
CA ARG A 12 -10.60 10.43 9.81
C ARG A 12 -9.85 11.63 9.26
N LYS A 13 -9.08 12.27 10.12
CA LYS A 13 -8.20 13.36 9.71
C LYS A 13 -7.08 12.81 8.85
N SER A 14 -6.50 13.69 8.04
CA SER A 14 -5.49 13.31 7.06
C SER A 14 -4.33 12.48 7.64
N GLY A 15 -3.76 12.95 8.76
CA GLY A 15 -2.64 12.24 9.38
C GLY A 15 -3.04 10.86 9.88
N HIS A 16 -4.22 10.78 10.51
CA HIS A 16 -4.74 9.51 11.03
C HIS A 16 -5.04 8.54 9.88
N ARG A 17 -5.59 9.05 8.78
CA ARG A 17 -5.89 8.23 7.62
C ARG A 17 -4.62 7.65 7.01
N LYS A 18 -3.57 8.45 6.89
CA LYS A 18 -2.30 7.97 6.36
C LYS A 18 -1.70 6.88 7.23
N ALA A 19 -1.74 7.08 8.55
CA ALA A 19 -1.23 6.09 9.48
C ALA A 19 -2.02 4.79 9.38
N LEU A 20 -3.34 4.88 9.29
CA LEU A 20 -4.19 3.71 9.15
C LEU A 20 -3.84 2.93 7.89
N LEU A 21 -3.74 3.62 6.75
CA LEU A 21 -3.45 2.96 5.48
C LEU A 21 -2.04 2.35 5.46
N ALA A 22 -1.07 3.04 6.04
CA ALA A 22 0.29 2.50 6.12
C ALA A 22 0.32 1.23 6.96
N ASN A 23 -0.38 1.22 8.10
CA ASN A 23 -0.44 0.05 8.97
C ASN A 23 -1.16 -1.11 8.30
N MET A 24 -2.27 -0.82 7.62
CA MET A 24 -3.02 -1.85 6.90
C MET A 24 -2.19 -2.44 5.75
N ALA A 25 -1.50 -1.58 5.01
CA ALA A 25 -0.64 -2.03 3.91
C ALA A 25 0.47 -2.93 4.43
N THR A 26 1.09 -2.55 5.54
CA THR A 26 2.14 -3.34 6.16
C THR A 26 1.59 -4.71 6.57
N SER A 27 0.43 -4.74 7.21
CA SER A 27 -0.19 -6.00 7.61
C SER A 27 -0.51 -6.88 6.41
N LEU A 28 -1.04 -6.29 5.35
CA LEU A 28 -1.36 -7.03 4.14
C LEU A 28 -0.10 -7.65 3.52
N ILE A 29 0.97 -6.88 3.44
CA ILE A 29 2.22 -7.35 2.85
C ILE A 29 2.82 -8.47 3.68
N LEU A 30 2.83 -8.33 4.99
CA LEU A 30 3.42 -9.33 5.88
C LEU A 30 2.59 -10.59 6.01
N HIS A 31 1.28 -10.45 6.07
CA HIS A 31 0.39 -11.60 6.28
C HIS A 31 -0.27 -12.11 5.00
N LYS A 32 -0.15 -11.37 3.91
CA LYS A 32 -0.67 -11.71 2.57
C LYS A 32 -2.20 -11.64 2.49
N ARG A 33 -2.89 -11.47 3.60
CA ARG A 33 -4.35 -11.45 3.64
C ARG A 33 -4.82 -10.78 4.92
N ILE A 34 -5.78 -9.88 4.81
CA ILE A 34 -6.39 -9.26 5.98
C ILE A 34 -7.89 -9.16 5.76
N THR A 35 -8.64 -9.01 6.85
CA THR A 35 -10.07 -8.80 6.80
C THR A 35 -10.38 -7.39 7.27
N THR A 36 -11.19 -6.67 6.51
CA THR A 36 -11.51 -5.28 6.83
C THR A 36 -12.84 -4.90 6.18
N THR A 37 -13.26 -3.65 6.39
CA THR A 37 -14.50 -3.16 5.76
C THR A 37 -14.26 -2.91 4.28
N VAL A 38 -15.36 -2.87 3.51
CA VAL A 38 -15.28 -2.60 2.07
C VAL A 38 -14.67 -1.22 1.80
N ALA A 39 -15.08 -0.21 2.57
CA ALA A 39 -14.56 1.14 2.39
C ALA A 39 -13.05 1.19 2.60
N LYS A 40 -12.58 0.54 3.68
CA LYS A 40 -11.14 0.49 3.96
C LYS A 40 -10.39 -0.33 2.91
N ALA A 41 -10.98 -1.42 2.44
CA ALA A 41 -10.36 -2.24 1.42
C ALA A 41 -10.17 -1.46 0.13
N LYS A 42 -11.15 -0.69 -0.28
CA LYS A 42 -11.05 0.14 -1.49
C LYS A 42 -9.98 1.22 -1.36
N ALA A 43 -9.92 1.88 -0.20
CA ALA A 43 -8.90 2.89 0.04
C ALA A 43 -7.51 2.24 0.07
N LEU A 44 -7.40 1.08 0.68
CA LEU A 44 -6.15 0.35 0.76
C LEU A 44 -5.65 -0.06 -0.61
N LYS A 45 -6.54 -0.50 -1.48
CA LYS A 45 -6.18 -0.86 -2.85
C LYS A 45 -5.48 0.30 -3.56
N SER A 46 -6.07 1.49 -3.48
CA SER A 46 -5.49 2.69 -4.08
C SER A 46 -4.13 3.05 -3.48
N TYR A 47 -3.91 2.69 -2.23
CA TYR A 47 -2.67 2.98 -1.54
C TYR A 47 -1.57 1.97 -1.87
N VAL A 48 -1.92 0.69 -1.89
CA VAL A 48 -0.96 -0.41 -2.02
C VAL A 48 -0.55 -0.69 -3.46
N GLU A 49 -1.47 -0.64 -4.40
CA GLU A 49 -1.14 -1.03 -5.77
C GLU A 49 0.00 -0.23 -6.39
N PRO A 50 0.07 1.09 -6.22
CA PRO A 50 1.23 1.83 -6.72
C PRO A 50 2.55 1.40 -6.07
N LEU A 51 2.50 1.00 -4.80
CA LEU A 51 3.70 0.52 -4.11
C LEU A 51 4.18 -0.81 -4.67
N VAL A 52 3.24 -1.70 -4.98
CA VAL A 52 3.57 -2.98 -5.60
C VAL A 52 4.19 -2.76 -6.98
N THR A 53 3.60 -1.87 -7.76
CA THR A 53 4.14 -1.53 -9.08
C THR A 53 5.56 -1.00 -8.95
N LYS A 54 5.82 -0.13 -7.98
CA LYS A 54 7.14 0.43 -7.74
C LYS A 54 8.15 -0.63 -7.36
N SER A 55 7.71 -1.66 -6.63
CA SER A 55 8.59 -2.72 -6.16
C SER A 55 9.12 -3.60 -7.29
N LYS A 56 8.53 -3.52 -8.46
CA LYS A 56 9.01 -4.29 -9.62
C LYS A 56 10.36 -3.78 -10.11
N GLU A 57 10.71 -2.56 -9.75
CA GLU A 57 11.99 -1.98 -10.09
C GLU A 57 12.81 -1.87 -8.79
N ASP A 58 13.67 -2.84 -8.56
CA ASP A 58 14.42 -2.92 -7.31
C ASP A 58 15.67 -2.05 -7.34
N THR A 59 15.50 -0.80 -6.94
CA THR A 59 16.59 0.14 -6.80
C THR A 59 16.56 0.73 -5.41
N THR A 60 17.68 1.32 -4.99
CA THR A 60 17.76 2.00 -3.70
C THR A 60 16.69 3.09 -3.60
N HIS A 61 16.51 3.83 -4.69
CA HIS A 61 15.51 4.90 -4.72
C HIS A 61 14.09 4.34 -4.54
N SER A 62 13.76 3.27 -5.26
CA SER A 62 12.43 2.65 -5.13
C SER A 62 12.19 2.14 -3.72
N ARG A 63 13.18 1.49 -3.12
CA ARG A 63 13.03 0.99 -1.75
C ARG A 63 12.85 2.11 -0.74
N ARG A 64 13.57 3.22 -0.90
CA ARG A 64 13.41 4.38 -0.04
C ARG A 64 12.04 5.01 -0.18
N THR A 65 11.55 5.11 -1.42
CA THR A 65 10.23 5.68 -1.69
C THR A 65 9.15 4.83 -1.03
N VAL A 66 9.20 3.52 -1.20
CA VAL A 66 8.22 2.62 -0.59
C VAL A 66 8.31 2.68 0.93
N PHE A 67 9.52 2.74 1.47
CA PHE A 67 9.69 2.86 2.92
C PHE A 67 9.05 4.12 3.47
N SER A 68 9.12 5.22 2.72
CA SER A 68 8.51 6.48 3.18
C SER A 68 7.01 6.35 3.36
N TYR A 69 6.37 5.44 2.64
CA TYR A 69 4.95 5.18 2.78
C TYR A 69 4.63 4.16 3.86
N LEU A 70 5.37 3.05 3.87
CA LEU A 70 5.08 1.94 4.80
C LEU A 70 5.72 2.14 6.16
N LYS A 71 6.91 2.72 6.21
CA LYS A 71 7.68 2.94 7.44
C LYS A 71 7.92 1.66 8.22
N ASN A 72 8.09 0.56 7.51
CA ASN A 72 8.34 -0.74 8.10
C ASN A 72 9.34 -1.50 7.23
N LYS A 73 10.48 -1.80 7.81
CA LYS A 73 11.58 -2.45 7.12
C LYS A 73 11.23 -3.84 6.63
N GLU A 74 10.56 -4.61 7.47
CA GLU A 74 10.20 -5.99 7.14
C GLU A 74 9.24 -6.03 5.96
N ALA A 75 8.28 -5.11 5.94
CA ALA A 75 7.32 -5.03 4.85
C ALA A 75 8.00 -4.68 3.53
N VAL A 76 8.96 -3.74 3.55
CA VAL A 76 9.71 -3.38 2.35
C VAL A 76 10.50 -4.57 1.85
N LYS A 77 11.18 -5.27 2.74
CA LYS A 77 11.94 -6.47 2.40
C LYS A 77 11.06 -7.53 1.75
N GLU A 78 9.91 -7.78 2.34
CA GLU A 78 8.99 -8.77 1.83
C GLU A 78 8.45 -8.37 0.46
N LEU A 79 8.10 -7.10 0.31
CA LEU A 79 7.54 -6.59 -0.94
C LEU A 79 8.53 -6.74 -2.09
N PHE A 80 9.75 -6.29 -1.92
CA PHE A 80 10.77 -6.36 -2.97
C PHE A 80 11.36 -7.75 -3.16
N GLY A 81 11.43 -8.53 -2.08
CA GLY A 81 12.07 -9.84 -2.12
C GLY A 81 11.18 -10.97 -2.58
N VAL A 82 9.90 -10.92 -2.22
CA VAL A 82 8.98 -12.03 -2.49
C VAL A 82 7.83 -11.63 -3.39
N ILE A 83 7.11 -10.59 -2.99
CA ILE A 83 5.86 -10.23 -3.66
C ILE A 83 6.09 -9.74 -5.08
N SER A 84 7.10 -8.90 -5.29
CA SER A 84 7.36 -8.35 -6.61
C SER A 84 7.62 -9.43 -7.64
N ALA A 85 8.30 -10.50 -7.26
CA ALA A 85 8.58 -11.61 -8.16
C ALA A 85 7.30 -12.33 -8.56
N LYS A 86 6.36 -12.46 -7.62
CA LYS A 86 5.09 -13.17 -7.87
C LYS A 86 4.15 -12.40 -8.77
N VAL A 87 4.29 -11.10 -8.85
CA VAL A 87 3.40 -10.26 -9.65
C VAL A 87 4.11 -9.59 -10.82
N ALA A 88 5.32 -10.03 -11.13
CA ALA A 88 6.16 -9.40 -12.15
C ALA A 88 5.46 -9.27 -13.50
N ASP A 89 4.64 -10.24 -13.88
CA ASP A 89 3.95 -10.25 -15.16
C ASP A 89 2.58 -9.58 -15.13
N ARG A 90 2.16 -9.09 -13.98
CA ARG A 90 0.85 -8.44 -13.85
C ARG A 90 0.96 -6.95 -14.07
N PRO A 91 0.15 -6.37 -14.97
CA PRO A 91 0.17 -4.91 -15.17
C PRO A 91 -0.56 -4.15 -14.07
N GLY A 92 -1.32 -4.84 -13.22
CA GLY A 92 -2.06 -4.24 -12.13
C GLY A 92 -3.03 -5.25 -11.56
N GLY A 93 -3.96 -4.79 -10.73
CA GLY A 93 -4.97 -5.67 -10.14
C GLY A 93 -4.39 -6.69 -9.19
N TYR A 94 -3.35 -6.29 -8.47
CA TYR A 94 -2.72 -7.19 -7.53
C TYR A 94 -3.64 -7.47 -6.34
#